data_9cb5d638714a9ac0ce3bb4cec9d726b5
#
_entry.id   9cb5d638714a9ac0ce3bb4cec9d726b5
#
_cell.length_a   1.000
_cell.length_b   1.000
_cell.length_c   1.000
_cell.angle_alpha   90.00
_cell.angle_beta   90.00
_cell.angle_gamma   90.00
#
_symmetry.space_group_name_H-M   'P 1'
#
loop_
_entity.id
_entity.type
_entity.pdbx_description
1 polymer ?
#
loop_
_entity_poly.entity_id
_entity_poly.type
_entity_poly.pdbx_seq_one_letter_code
_entity_poly.pdbx_strand_id
1 'polypeptide(L)'
;MSIERFMKQRAVDIVMEGTYVLSNWYDPQGKLRTFACRATRVSPFRMMVDMPVVGKVGDNLTSYFRDIGNFEGTISDTARSGVLLELEMTQAMRAKLAEKLTWLEKKTQDPVGIVDVRKTPRFVPKASRSILTLADGAVHECFVVDASQSGVAVASELQPPIGTPLAIGACVGRVIRHTPDGFAVKFAKQQSRDELNGLIVRARSA
;
A
#
# COMPACT_ATOMS: atom_id res chain seq x y z
N MET A 1 -11.80 21.93 -5.02
CA MET A 1 -11.64 22.67 -3.72
C MET A 1 -10.21 23.13 -3.64
N SER A 2 -9.91 24.31 -3.02
CA SER A 2 -8.53 24.79 -2.90
C SER A 2 -7.80 24.19 -1.70
N ILE A 3 -6.46 24.09 -1.82
CA ILE A 3 -5.55 23.69 -0.74
C ILE A 3 -5.77 24.55 0.51
N GLU A 4 -5.88 25.87 0.33
CA GLU A 4 -6.07 26.82 1.43
C GLU A 4 -7.34 26.54 2.24
N ARG A 5 -8.43 26.15 1.57
CA ARG A 5 -9.68 25.76 2.23
C ARG A 5 -9.55 24.40 2.92
N PHE A 6 -8.81 23.45 2.33
CA PHE A 6 -8.58 22.14 2.94
C PHE A 6 -7.73 22.25 4.22
N MET A 7 -6.76 23.17 4.26
CA MET A 7 -5.94 23.41 5.46
C MET A 7 -6.76 23.85 6.67
N LYS A 8 -7.96 24.43 6.47
CA LYS A 8 -8.89 24.85 7.52
C LYS A 8 -9.90 23.76 7.92
N GLN A 9 -9.95 22.63 7.21
CA GLN A 9 -10.87 21.52 7.53
C GLN A 9 -10.27 20.54 8.53
N ARG A 10 -11.13 19.76 9.19
CA ARG A 10 -10.67 18.66 10.04
C ARG A 10 -10.02 17.57 9.17
N ALA A 11 -8.74 17.36 9.40
CA ALA A 11 -7.95 16.33 8.78
C ALA A 11 -6.82 15.94 9.73
N VAL A 12 -6.20 14.80 9.51
CA VAL A 12 -5.09 14.32 10.33
C VAL A 12 -3.77 14.73 9.67
N ASP A 13 -2.95 15.46 10.40
CA ASP A 13 -1.58 15.78 9.98
C ASP A 13 -0.70 14.56 10.27
N ILE A 14 -0.25 13.93 9.20
CA ILE A 14 0.53 12.70 9.26
C ILE A 14 1.46 12.61 8.08
N VAL A 15 2.70 12.19 8.34
CA VAL A 15 3.70 11.98 7.28
C VAL A 15 3.75 10.49 6.95
N MET A 16 3.33 10.15 5.72
CA MET A 16 3.36 8.77 5.23
C MET A 16 4.05 8.71 3.88
N GLU A 17 5.04 7.83 3.79
CA GLU A 17 5.70 7.53 2.52
C GLU A 17 4.84 6.61 1.66
N GLY A 18 4.85 6.85 0.36
CA GLY A 18 4.09 6.10 -0.61
C GLY A 18 4.66 6.20 -2.01
N THR A 19 3.92 5.63 -2.94
CA THR A 19 4.19 5.71 -4.37
C THR A 19 2.93 6.12 -5.13
N TYR A 20 3.08 6.71 -6.30
CA TYR A 20 1.97 7.09 -7.16
C TYR A 20 2.27 6.89 -8.63
N VAL A 21 1.21 6.83 -9.41
CA VAL A 21 1.19 6.76 -10.86
C VAL A 21 0.21 7.81 -11.36
N LEU A 22 0.64 8.63 -12.33
CA LEU A 22 -0.23 9.50 -13.10
C LEU A 22 -0.69 8.77 -14.35
N SER A 23 -1.98 8.79 -14.66
CA SER A 23 -2.59 8.04 -15.77
C SER A 23 -2.05 8.39 -17.17
N ASN A 24 -1.38 9.52 -17.31
CA ASN A 24 -0.85 10.07 -18.57
C ASN A 24 0.70 10.13 -18.62
N TRP A 25 1.40 9.51 -17.65
CA TRP A 25 2.87 9.52 -17.59
C TRP A 25 3.45 8.15 -17.89
N TYR A 26 3.97 7.99 -19.11
CA TYR A 26 4.57 6.76 -19.60
C TYR A 26 6.08 6.89 -19.73
N ASP A 27 6.79 5.78 -19.57
CA ASP A 27 8.19 5.67 -19.94
C ASP A 27 8.35 5.50 -21.48
N PRO A 28 9.59 5.53 -22.01
CA PRO A 28 9.83 5.32 -23.45
C PRO A 28 9.33 3.96 -23.98
N GLN A 29 9.09 2.99 -23.12
CA GLN A 29 8.58 1.65 -23.44
C GLN A 29 7.04 1.58 -23.37
N GLY A 30 6.36 2.69 -23.08
CA GLY A 30 4.90 2.76 -22.99
C GLY A 30 4.33 2.23 -21.67
N LYS A 31 5.15 2.06 -20.62
CA LYS A 31 4.73 1.65 -19.30
C LYS A 31 4.51 2.85 -18.41
N LEU A 32 3.46 2.84 -17.59
CA LEU A 32 3.20 3.87 -16.58
C LEU A 32 4.35 3.96 -15.58
N ARG A 33 4.83 5.18 -15.34
CA ARG A 33 5.92 5.45 -14.41
C ARG A 33 5.42 5.57 -12.98
N THR A 34 6.10 4.88 -12.07
CA THR A 34 5.85 4.96 -10.63
C THR A 34 6.86 5.91 -9.99
N PHE A 35 6.38 6.82 -9.17
CA PHE A 35 7.16 7.81 -8.45
C PHE A 35 6.95 7.70 -6.94
N ALA A 36 7.96 8.05 -6.15
CA ALA A 36 7.80 8.20 -4.71
C ALA A 36 7.00 9.46 -4.38
N CYS A 37 6.19 9.40 -3.32
CA CYS A 37 5.46 10.55 -2.79
C CYS A 37 5.34 10.47 -1.26
N ARG A 38 4.79 11.56 -0.69
CA ARG A 38 4.55 11.64 0.75
C ARG A 38 3.19 12.29 1.01
N ALA A 39 2.29 11.59 1.70
CA ALA A 39 1.09 12.20 2.22
C ALA A 39 1.42 12.99 3.49
N THR A 40 0.90 14.20 3.62
CA THR A 40 1.19 15.12 4.73
C THR A 40 -0.04 15.50 5.53
N ARG A 41 -1.23 15.46 4.92
CA ARG A 41 -2.50 15.75 5.57
C ARG A 41 -3.61 14.94 4.92
N VAL A 42 -4.37 14.19 5.72
CA VAL A 42 -5.35 13.23 5.20
C VAL A 42 -6.69 13.36 5.91
N SER A 43 -7.75 13.33 5.12
CA SER A 43 -9.13 13.16 5.56
C SER A 43 -9.78 12.00 4.80
N PRO A 44 -10.99 11.52 5.19
CA PRO A 44 -11.69 10.48 4.42
C PRO A 44 -12.10 10.88 2.99
N PHE A 45 -11.93 12.14 2.63
CA PHE A 45 -12.36 12.68 1.33
C PHE A 45 -11.21 13.23 0.51
N ARG A 46 -10.12 13.67 1.15
CA ARG A 46 -9.02 14.39 0.50
C ARG A 46 -7.69 14.10 1.16
N MET A 47 -6.65 14.27 0.36
CA MET A 47 -5.28 14.06 0.81
C MET A 47 -4.34 15.09 0.19
N MET A 48 -3.50 15.72 1.02
CA MET A 48 -2.34 16.47 0.53
C MET A 48 -1.20 15.50 0.29
N VAL A 49 -0.63 15.54 -0.90
CA VAL A 49 0.48 14.67 -1.30
C VAL A 49 1.62 15.52 -1.88
N ASP A 50 2.76 15.49 -1.23
CA ASP A 50 4.01 16.03 -1.78
C ASP A 50 4.60 15.04 -2.78
N MET A 51 4.98 15.52 -3.95
CA MET A 51 5.44 14.68 -5.07
C MET A 51 6.43 15.41 -5.98
N PRO A 52 7.43 14.71 -6.54
CA PRO A 52 8.44 15.31 -7.41
C PRO A 52 7.89 15.70 -8.80
N VAL A 53 6.91 14.97 -9.29
CA VAL A 53 6.24 15.22 -10.57
C VAL A 53 4.80 15.59 -10.29
N VAL A 54 4.49 16.89 -10.42
CA VAL A 54 3.15 17.41 -10.14
C VAL A 54 2.29 17.33 -11.41
N GLY A 55 1.18 16.60 -11.32
CA GLY A 55 0.16 16.55 -12.37
C GLY A 55 -0.65 17.87 -12.46
N LYS A 56 -1.57 17.92 -13.40
CA LYS A 56 -2.49 19.06 -13.57
C LYS A 56 -3.79 18.81 -12.81
N VAL A 57 -4.49 19.89 -12.48
CA VAL A 57 -5.88 19.79 -11.98
C VAL A 57 -6.74 19.04 -12.99
N GLY A 58 -7.45 18.02 -12.51
CA GLY A 58 -8.24 17.09 -13.33
C GLY A 58 -7.52 15.81 -13.72
N ASP A 59 -6.21 15.68 -13.50
CA ASP A 59 -5.50 14.43 -13.74
C ASP A 59 -5.89 13.36 -12.69
N ASN A 60 -6.03 12.12 -13.15
CA ASN A 60 -6.26 10.97 -12.28
C ASN A 60 -4.92 10.43 -11.77
N LEU A 61 -4.91 10.12 -10.50
CA LEU A 61 -3.75 9.63 -9.79
C LEU A 61 -4.13 8.38 -8.99
N THR A 62 -3.33 7.32 -9.15
CA THR A 62 -3.37 6.14 -8.29
C THR A 62 -2.17 6.17 -7.36
N SER A 63 -2.39 6.02 -6.07
CA SER A 63 -1.34 6.06 -5.05
C SER A 63 -1.44 4.89 -4.08
N TYR A 64 -0.30 4.50 -3.55
CA TYR A 64 -0.19 3.50 -2.49
C TYR A 64 0.58 4.05 -1.31
N PHE A 65 0.01 3.96 -0.11
CA PHE A 65 0.65 4.32 1.15
C PHE A 65 0.69 3.12 2.09
N ARG A 66 1.84 2.87 2.68
CA ARG A 66 2.09 1.70 3.53
C ARG A 66 1.03 1.50 4.61
N ASP A 67 0.62 2.59 5.27
CA ASP A 67 -0.22 2.51 6.45
C ASP A 67 -1.71 2.48 6.13
N ILE A 68 -2.13 2.99 4.98
CA ILE A 68 -3.54 3.17 4.64
C ILE A 68 -3.97 2.48 3.33
N GLY A 69 -3.04 2.00 2.51
CA GLY A 69 -3.32 1.20 1.30
C GLY A 69 -3.37 2.00 0.00
N ASN A 70 -4.11 1.48 -0.98
CA ASN A 70 -4.28 2.07 -2.30
C ASN A 70 -5.40 3.10 -2.32
N PHE A 71 -5.18 4.17 -3.10
CA PHE A 71 -6.15 5.23 -3.32
C PHE A 71 -6.13 5.65 -4.78
N GLU A 72 -7.31 5.83 -5.32
CA GLU A 72 -7.54 6.52 -6.57
C GLU A 72 -8.17 7.87 -6.28
N GLY A 73 -7.86 8.86 -7.10
CA GLY A 73 -8.44 10.18 -6.95
C GLY A 73 -8.03 11.13 -8.05
N THR A 74 -8.68 12.26 -8.06
CA THR A 74 -8.49 13.32 -9.03
C THR A 74 -7.78 14.50 -8.37
N ILE A 75 -6.79 15.08 -9.04
CA ILE A 75 -6.10 16.29 -8.58
C ILE A 75 -7.08 17.45 -8.61
N SER A 76 -7.44 18.00 -7.44
CA SER A 76 -8.40 19.11 -7.31
C SER A 76 -7.73 20.48 -7.15
N ASP A 77 -6.46 20.50 -6.73
CA ASP A 77 -5.63 21.70 -6.66
C ASP A 77 -4.14 21.33 -6.64
N THR A 78 -3.28 22.29 -7.02
CA THR A 78 -1.84 22.08 -7.10
C THR A 78 -1.07 23.13 -6.31
N ALA A 79 0.02 22.73 -5.66
CA ALA A 79 1.02 23.58 -5.05
C ALA A 79 2.39 23.36 -5.72
N ARG A 80 3.40 24.15 -5.32
CA ARG A 80 4.75 24.06 -5.88
C ARG A 80 5.37 22.67 -5.75
N SER A 81 5.10 21.95 -4.67
CA SER A 81 5.71 20.66 -4.35
C SER A 81 4.72 19.51 -4.22
N GLY A 82 3.44 19.73 -4.50
CA GLY A 82 2.44 18.69 -4.30
C GLY A 82 1.05 19.05 -4.80
N VAL A 83 0.11 18.20 -4.50
CA VAL A 83 -1.29 18.30 -4.94
C VAL A 83 -2.26 18.07 -3.80
N LEU A 84 -3.47 18.61 -3.95
CA LEU A 84 -4.65 18.20 -3.22
C LEU A 84 -5.40 17.16 -4.06
N LEU A 85 -5.45 15.94 -3.57
CA LEU A 85 -6.14 14.82 -4.18
C LEU A 85 -7.56 14.71 -3.60
N GLU A 86 -8.56 14.64 -4.44
CA GLU A 86 -9.94 14.28 -4.06
C GLU A 86 -10.10 12.77 -4.23
N LEU A 87 -10.36 12.04 -3.13
CA LEU A 87 -10.33 10.58 -3.10
C LEU A 87 -11.63 9.98 -3.65
N GLU A 88 -11.48 9.05 -4.59
CA GLU A 88 -12.58 8.28 -5.16
C GLU A 88 -12.77 7.00 -4.35
N MET A 89 -13.78 7.01 -3.47
CA MET A 89 -13.99 5.93 -2.51
C MET A 89 -15.46 5.70 -2.24
N THR A 90 -15.81 4.43 -2.00
CA THR A 90 -17.13 4.07 -1.47
C THR A 90 -17.30 4.54 -0.02
N GLN A 91 -18.54 4.62 0.45
CA GLN A 91 -18.82 5.00 1.85
C GLN A 91 -18.17 4.02 2.85
N ALA A 92 -18.16 2.73 2.55
CA ALA A 92 -17.53 1.72 3.40
C ALA A 92 -16.00 1.91 3.49
N MET A 93 -15.33 2.24 2.38
CA MET A 93 -13.90 2.54 2.36
C MET A 93 -13.59 3.81 3.15
N ARG A 94 -14.41 4.86 3.03
CA ARG A 94 -14.28 6.10 3.80
C ARG A 94 -14.38 5.88 5.30
N ALA A 95 -15.35 5.04 5.74
CA ALA A 95 -15.49 4.69 7.15
C ALA A 95 -14.25 3.98 7.68
N LYS A 96 -13.71 3.00 6.96
CA LYS A 96 -12.47 2.30 7.31
C LYS A 96 -11.26 3.25 7.37
N LEU A 97 -11.16 4.18 6.41
CA LEU A 97 -10.10 5.18 6.41
C LEU A 97 -10.23 6.12 7.62
N ALA A 98 -11.43 6.56 7.96
CA ALA A 98 -11.69 7.41 9.13
C ALA A 98 -11.26 6.73 10.44
N GLU A 99 -11.61 5.46 10.64
CA GLU A 99 -11.17 4.66 11.79
C GLU A 99 -9.64 4.55 11.85
N LYS A 100 -9.02 4.28 10.70
CA LYS A 100 -7.57 4.16 10.59
C LYS A 100 -6.86 5.48 10.88
N LEU A 101 -7.37 6.60 10.37
CA LEU A 101 -6.84 7.94 10.64
C LEU A 101 -6.94 8.29 12.12
N THR A 102 -8.07 7.99 12.75
CA THR A 102 -8.26 8.20 14.20
C THR A 102 -7.23 7.40 15.02
N TRP A 103 -6.95 6.16 14.60
CA TRP A 103 -5.93 5.34 15.26
C TRP A 103 -4.51 5.91 15.04
N LEU A 104 -4.19 6.35 13.81
CA LEU A 104 -2.89 6.95 13.49
C LEU A 104 -2.67 8.27 14.24
N GLU A 105 -3.69 9.12 14.35
CA GLU A 105 -3.67 10.37 15.11
C GLU A 105 -3.35 10.12 16.58
N LYS A 106 -4.06 9.16 17.22
CA LYS A 106 -3.78 8.74 18.60
C LYS A 106 -2.36 8.23 18.78
N LYS A 107 -1.89 7.41 17.84
CA LYS A 107 -0.52 6.87 17.85
C LYS A 107 0.55 7.97 17.77
N THR A 108 0.28 9.04 17.05
CA THR A 108 1.20 10.19 16.92
C THR A 108 1.20 11.06 18.17
N GLN A 109 0.03 11.21 18.82
CA GLN A 109 -0.12 12.03 20.04
C GLN A 109 0.37 11.31 21.30
N ASP A 110 0.24 9.99 21.39
CA ASP A 110 0.71 9.17 22.51
C ASP A 110 1.46 7.92 22.01
N PRO A 111 2.76 8.07 21.66
CA PRO A 111 3.57 6.95 21.16
C PRO A 111 3.76 5.82 22.18
N VAL A 112 3.59 6.11 23.47
CA VAL A 112 3.80 5.16 24.58
C VAL A 112 2.53 4.36 24.90
N GLY A 113 1.35 4.93 24.62
CA GLY A 113 0.05 4.34 24.98
C GLY A 113 -0.52 3.31 24.01
N ILE A 114 -0.01 3.25 22.76
CA ILE A 114 -0.46 2.28 21.78
C ILE A 114 0.58 1.18 21.63
N VAL A 115 0.43 0.15 22.43
CA VAL A 115 1.15 -1.12 22.20
C VAL A 115 0.64 -1.70 20.88
N ASP A 116 1.51 -1.83 19.88
CA ASP A 116 1.20 -2.64 18.71
C ASP A 116 1.04 -4.08 19.19
N VAL A 117 -0.20 -4.50 19.40
CA VAL A 117 -0.57 -5.86 19.83
C VAL A 117 -0.18 -6.95 18.80
N ARG A 118 0.41 -6.56 17.69
CA ARG A 118 0.95 -7.51 16.71
C ARG A 118 2.20 -8.16 17.29
N LYS A 119 2.19 -9.48 17.35
CA LYS A 119 3.32 -10.29 17.84
C LYS A 119 4.60 -10.12 17.02
N THR A 120 4.49 -9.66 15.75
CA THR A 120 5.61 -9.51 14.82
C THR A 120 5.51 -8.23 14.00
N PRO A 121 6.55 -7.35 14.03
CA PRO A 121 6.60 -6.13 13.22
C PRO A 121 6.54 -6.47 11.71
N ARG A 122 5.89 -5.61 10.93
CA ARG A 122 5.84 -5.72 9.48
C ARG A 122 6.84 -4.79 8.83
N PHE A 123 7.29 -5.18 7.64
CA PHE A 123 8.14 -4.36 6.79
C PHE A 123 7.72 -4.52 5.32
N VAL A 124 8.09 -3.55 4.50
CA VAL A 124 7.93 -3.64 3.05
C VAL A 124 9.27 -4.05 2.47
N PRO A 125 9.33 -5.15 1.68
CA PRO A 125 10.56 -5.56 1.01
C PRO A 125 11.07 -4.47 0.06
N LYS A 126 12.41 -4.38 -0.09
CA LYS A 126 13.05 -3.44 -1.03
C LYS A 126 12.64 -3.67 -2.48
N ALA A 127 12.43 -4.92 -2.86
CA ALA A 127 11.82 -5.31 -4.13
C ALA A 127 10.47 -5.95 -3.84
N SER A 128 9.42 -5.48 -4.49
CA SER A 128 8.04 -5.95 -4.25
C SER A 128 7.61 -7.11 -5.16
N ARG A 129 8.29 -7.34 -6.29
CA ARG A 129 7.95 -8.44 -7.20
C ARG A 129 8.33 -9.79 -6.62
N SER A 130 7.41 -10.74 -6.69
CA SER A 130 7.60 -12.11 -6.23
C SER A 130 6.84 -13.08 -7.13
N ILE A 131 7.03 -14.36 -6.85
CA ILE A 131 6.40 -15.47 -7.53
C ILE A 131 5.48 -16.19 -6.54
N LEU A 132 4.23 -16.35 -6.93
CA LEU A 132 3.24 -17.19 -6.28
C LEU A 132 3.26 -18.57 -6.95
N THR A 133 3.50 -19.63 -6.20
CA THR A 133 3.43 -21.02 -6.67
C THR A 133 2.30 -21.74 -5.96
N LEU A 134 1.34 -22.26 -6.70
CA LEU A 134 0.24 -23.08 -6.18
C LEU A 134 0.68 -24.52 -5.97
N ALA A 135 -0.16 -25.32 -5.28
CA ALA A 135 0.14 -26.71 -4.95
C ALA A 135 0.22 -27.63 -6.18
N ASP A 136 -0.43 -27.28 -7.28
CA ASP A 136 -0.36 -27.96 -8.57
C ASP A 136 0.90 -27.61 -9.40
N GLY A 137 1.75 -26.70 -8.89
CA GLY A 137 2.94 -26.23 -9.55
C GLY A 137 2.70 -25.03 -10.47
N ALA A 138 1.48 -24.53 -10.60
CA ALA A 138 1.19 -23.32 -11.37
C ALA A 138 1.88 -22.10 -10.75
N VAL A 139 2.49 -21.30 -11.61
CA VAL A 139 3.34 -20.16 -11.21
C VAL A 139 2.72 -18.88 -11.73
N HIS A 140 2.51 -17.91 -10.85
CA HIS A 140 1.96 -16.59 -11.14
C HIS A 140 2.85 -15.49 -10.59
N GLU A 141 2.88 -14.35 -11.24
CA GLU A 141 3.50 -13.15 -10.67
C GLU A 141 2.61 -12.53 -9.59
N CYS A 142 3.23 -12.01 -8.54
CA CYS A 142 2.55 -11.25 -7.50
C CYS A 142 3.44 -10.12 -6.97
N PHE A 143 2.84 -9.19 -6.24
CA PHE A 143 3.56 -8.11 -5.57
C PHE A 143 3.41 -8.25 -4.06
N VAL A 144 4.52 -8.21 -3.36
CA VAL A 144 4.52 -8.21 -1.90
C VAL A 144 4.18 -6.81 -1.40
N VAL A 145 3.07 -6.71 -0.69
CA VAL A 145 2.59 -5.46 -0.08
C VAL A 145 3.30 -5.20 1.25
N ASP A 146 3.24 -6.16 2.15
CA ASP A 146 3.99 -6.17 3.40
C ASP A 146 4.35 -7.60 3.83
N ALA A 147 5.36 -7.74 4.65
CA ALA A 147 5.78 -9.00 5.21
C ALA A 147 6.14 -8.89 6.69
N SER A 148 6.00 -10.01 7.41
CA SER A 148 6.44 -10.20 8.79
C SER A 148 7.05 -11.59 8.94
N GLN A 149 7.68 -11.87 10.06
CA GLN A 149 8.23 -13.21 10.33
C GLN A 149 7.19 -14.33 10.20
N SER A 150 5.91 -14.05 10.41
CA SER A 150 4.82 -15.03 10.43
C SER A 150 3.98 -15.09 9.15
N GLY A 151 4.17 -14.16 8.20
CA GLY A 151 3.34 -14.13 7.00
C GLY A 151 3.61 -12.95 6.09
N VAL A 152 2.91 -12.91 4.97
CA VAL A 152 3.05 -11.92 3.90
C VAL A 152 1.69 -11.54 3.35
N ALA A 153 1.50 -10.27 3.01
CA ALA A 153 0.39 -9.80 2.20
C ALA A 153 0.86 -9.56 0.77
N VAL A 154 0.11 -10.05 -0.20
CA VAL A 154 0.43 -9.92 -1.62
C VAL A 154 -0.74 -9.30 -2.39
N ALA A 155 -0.43 -8.49 -3.39
CA ALA A 155 -1.35 -8.09 -4.44
C ALA A 155 -1.21 -9.05 -5.61
N SER A 156 -2.33 -9.57 -6.12
CA SER A 156 -2.39 -10.54 -7.20
C SER A 156 -3.78 -10.54 -7.81
N GLU A 157 -3.88 -10.77 -9.11
CA GLU A 157 -5.17 -11.01 -9.79
C GLU A 157 -5.81 -12.32 -9.34
N LEU A 158 -4.99 -13.27 -8.91
CA LEU A 158 -5.46 -14.54 -8.39
C LEU A 158 -5.95 -14.38 -6.94
N GLN A 159 -7.10 -14.93 -6.62
CA GLN A 159 -7.66 -14.97 -5.27
C GLN A 159 -7.93 -16.42 -4.82
N PRO A 160 -6.89 -17.18 -4.44
CA PRO A 160 -7.07 -18.56 -3.99
C PRO A 160 -7.98 -18.61 -2.75
N PRO A 161 -8.83 -19.63 -2.58
CA PRO A 161 -9.66 -19.80 -1.39
C PRO A 161 -8.85 -19.76 -0.09
N ILE A 162 -9.47 -19.29 0.99
CA ILE A 162 -8.86 -19.33 2.34
C ILE A 162 -8.52 -20.79 2.69
N GLY A 163 -7.32 -21.00 3.24
CA GLY A 163 -6.78 -22.33 3.55
C GLY A 163 -5.93 -22.95 2.44
N THR A 164 -5.97 -22.40 1.21
CA THR A 164 -5.17 -22.91 0.08
C THR A 164 -3.67 -22.89 0.42
N PRO A 165 -2.97 -24.02 0.31
CA PRO A 165 -1.52 -24.07 0.44
C PRO A 165 -0.85 -23.51 -0.81
N LEU A 166 0.18 -22.68 -0.62
CA LEU A 166 0.95 -22.07 -1.69
C LEU A 166 2.32 -21.60 -1.18
N ALA A 167 3.17 -21.16 -2.10
CA ALA A 167 4.43 -20.52 -1.75
C ALA A 167 4.51 -19.10 -2.34
N ILE A 168 5.08 -18.17 -1.59
CA ILE A 168 5.48 -16.84 -2.06
C ILE A 168 7.00 -16.77 -2.05
N GLY A 169 7.61 -16.72 -3.24
CA GLY A 169 9.04 -16.96 -3.39
C GLY A 169 9.43 -18.34 -2.88
N ALA A 170 10.27 -18.42 -1.86
CA ALA A 170 10.64 -19.66 -1.19
C ALA A 170 9.84 -19.95 0.09
N CYS A 171 8.92 -19.07 0.50
CA CYS A 171 8.17 -19.20 1.74
C CYS A 171 6.84 -19.90 1.53
N VAL A 172 6.72 -21.13 2.04
CA VAL A 172 5.48 -21.92 2.01
C VAL A 172 4.52 -21.44 3.09
N GLY A 173 3.23 -21.39 2.77
CA GLY A 173 2.19 -20.96 3.70
C GLY A 173 0.78 -21.33 3.24
N ARG A 174 -0.21 -20.74 3.91
CA ARG A 174 -1.64 -20.86 3.56
C ARG A 174 -2.31 -19.51 3.52
N VAL A 175 -3.24 -19.34 2.61
CA VAL A 175 -4.11 -18.17 2.54
C VAL A 175 -4.94 -18.10 3.83
N ILE A 176 -4.92 -16.95 4.52
CA ILE A 176 -5.67 -16.75 5.76
C ILE A 176 -6.80 -15.72 5.64
N ARG A 177 -6.72 -14.84 4.66
CA ARG A 177 -7.76 -13.84 4.38
C ARG A 177 -7.54 -13.22 3.00
N HIS A 178 -8.61 -12.71 2.39
CA HIS A 178 -8.54 -11.85 1.22
C HIS A 178 -8.36 -10.38 1.61
N THR A 179 -7.78 -9.62 0.71
CA THR A 179 -7.68 -8.15 0.74
C THR A 179 -8.28 -7.60 -0.56
N PRO A 180 -8.57 -6.30 -0.68
CA PRO A 180 -9.15 -5.74 -1.92
C PRO A 180 -8.32 -6.07 -3.16
N ASP A 181 -6.99 -6.06 -3.06
CA ASP A 181 -6.07 -6.21 -4.18
C ASP A 181 -5.35 -7.58 -4.20
N GLY A 182 -5.79 -8.53 -3.36
CA GLY A 182 -5.13 -9.83 -3.27
C GLY A 182 -5.46 -10.60 -1.99
N PHE A 183 -4.44 -11.09 -1.28
CA PHE A 183 -4.65 -11.92 -0.09
C PHE A 183 -3.45 -11.92 0.86
N ALA A 184 -3.67 -12.40 2.09
CA ALA A 184 -2.61 -12.60 3.08
C ALA A 184 -2.35 -14.10 3.29
N VAL A 185 -1.07 -14.44 3.41
CA VAL A 185 -0.55 -15.79 3.61
C VAL A 185 0.11 -15.87 4.99
N LYS A 186 -0.26 -16.87 5.78
CA LYS A 186 0.47 -17.23 6.99
C LYS A 186 1.52 -18.29 6.63
N PHE A 187 2.76 -18.04 6.96
CA PHE A 187 3.83 -19.00 6.72
C PHE A 187 3.66 -20.26 7.58
N ALA A 188 4.00 -21.41 7.02
CA ALA A 188 4.00 -22.70 7.71
C ALA A 188 5.08 -22.74 8.81
N LYS A 189 6.20 -22.04 8.59
CA LYS A 189 7.30 -21.86 9.53
C LYS A 189 7.66 -20.39 9.64
N GLN A 190 7.88 -19.91 10.86
CA GLN A 190 8.31 -18.53 11.09
C GLN A 190 9.70 -18.31 10.45
N GLN A 191 9.86 -17.18 9.77
CA GLN A 191 11.06 -16.82 9.03
C GLN A 191 11.90 -15.81 9.80
N SER A 192 13.22 -15.85 9.63
CA SER A 192 14.10 -14.80 10.12
C SER A 192 13.87 -13.50 9.32
N ARG A 193 13.90 -12.35 10.01
CA ARG A 193 13.70 -11.04 9.37
C ARG A 193 14.79 -10.73 8.35
N ASP A 194 16.01 -11.13 8.62
CA ASP A 194 17.18 -10.83 7.79
C ASP A 194 17.18 -11.65 6.50
N GLU A 195 16.68 -12.88 6.55
CA GLU A 195 16.58 -13.79 5.40
C GLU A 195 15.33 -13.54 4.55
N LEU A 196 14.28 -12.94 5.16
CA LEU A 196 12.96 -12.84 4.57
C LEU A 196 12.96 -12.07 3.23
N ASN A 197 13.76 -11.01 3.13
CA ASN A 197 13.91 -10.25 1.88
C ASN A 197 14.44 -11.11 0.72
N GLY A 198 15.39 -11.99 0.99
CA GLY A 198 15.95 -12.92 -0.01
C GLY A 198 15.01 -14.08 -0.35
N LEU A 199 14.19 -14.51 0.60
CA LEU A 199 13.29 -15.66 0.45
C LEU A 199 11.98 -15.27 -0.29
N ILE A 200 11.45 -14.07 -0.03
CA ILE A 200 10.18 -13.60 -0.62
C ILE A 200 10.41 -13.08 -2.04
N VAL A 201 11.55 -12.44 -2.30
CA VAL A 201 11.85 -11.81 -3.57
C VAL A 201 12.63 -12.77 -4.46
N ARG A 202 11.94 -13.61 -5.23
CA ARG A 202 12.55 -14.32 -6.37
C ARG A 202 12.08 -13.68 -7.66
N ALA A 203 12.96 -12.91 -8.30
CA ALA A 203 12.84 -12.63 -9.71
C ALA A 203 12.99 -13.94 -10.48
N ARG A 204 12.15 -14.16 -11.49
CA ARG A 204 12.35 -15.24 -12.47
C ARG A 204 13.72 -15.02 -13.10
N SER A 205 14.67 -15.92 -12.90
CA SER A 205 15.85 -15.97 -13.74
C SER A 205 15.36 -16.18 -15.16
N ALA A 206 15.71 -15.26 -16.07
CA ALA A 206 15.45 -15.36 -17.48
C ALA A 206 16.17 -16.57 -18.09
#